data_90e5053565f6d48b10367d6abd687650
#
_entry.id   90e5053565f6d48b10367d6abd687650
#
_cell.length_a   1.000
_cell.length_b   1.000
_cell.length_c   1.000
_cell.angle_alpha   90.00
_cell.angle_beta   90.00
_cell.angle_gamma   90.00
#
_symmetry.space_group_name_H-M   'P 1'
#
loop_
_entity.id
_entity.type
_entity.pdbx_description
1 polymer ?
#
loop_
_entity_poly.entity_id
_entity_poly.type
_entity_poly.pdbx_seq_one_letter_code
_entity_poly.pdbx_strand_id
1 'polypeptide(L)'
;DLLALKEPAMRIMYLISRQFNILMNVKAMTNKGFGNKDIASKAGCPEWAVRKYQAQCRAYSLDDLKRAVRDGVAYEEAVKTGRMNDQMAVELFIVQYSADMTGTHATGSK
;
A
#
# COMPACT_ATOMS: atom_id res chain seq x y z
N ASP A 1 -5.76 -13.59 -23.16
CA ASP A 1 -5.25 -14.64 -22.34
C ASP A 1 -6.10 -14.86 -21.11
N LEU A 2 -6.49 -16.11 -20.92
CA LEU A 2 -7.39 -16.45 -19.81
C LEU A 2 -6.77 -16.17 -18.45
N LEU A 3 -5.49 -16.41 -18.33
CA LEU A 3 -4.81 -16.13 -17.07
C LEU A 3 -4.86 -14.66 -16.75
N ALA A 4 -4.66 -13.83 -17.76
CA ALA A 4 -4.74 -12.40 -17.54
C ALA A 4 -6.13 -11.99 -17.10
N LEU A 5 -7.15 -12.66 -17.58
CA LEU A 5 -8.51 -12.35 -17.17
C LEU A 5 -8.79 -12.79 -15.76
N LYS A 6 -8.14 -13.86 -15.32
CA LYS A 6 -8.35 -14.35 -13.97
C LYS A 6 -7.54 -13.59 -12.94
N GLU A 7 -6.44 -13.01 -13.38
CA GLU A 7 -5.50 -12.41 -12.44
C GLU A 7 -5.61 -10.90 -12.25
N PRO A 8 -6.44 -10.16 -13.00
CA PRO A 8 -6.40 -8.69 -12.82
C PRO A 8 -6.63 -8.26 -11.38
N ALA A 9 -7.53 -8.91 -10.68
CA ALA A 9 -7.83 -8.53 -9.31
C ALA A 9 -6.61 -8.74 -8.41
N MET A 10 -5.99 -9.90 -8.51
CA MET A 10 -4.83 -10.18 -7.67
C MET A 10 -3.63 -9.33 -8.05
N ARG A 11 -3.51 -9.00 -9.34
CA ARG A 11 -2.45 -8.10 -9.76
C ARG A 11 -2.62 -6.70 -9.16
N ILE A 12 -3.86 -6.21 -9.15
CA ILE A 12 -4.16 -4.92 -8.54
C ILE A 12 -3.84 -4.98 -7.05
N MET A 13 -4.25 -6.05 -6.38
CA MET A 13 -3.97 -6.24 -4.96
C MET A 13 -2.47 -6.18 -4.70
N TYR A 14 -1.70 -6.89 -5.52
CA TYR A 14 -0.25 -6.91 -5.38
C TYR A 14 0.35 -5.52 -5.54
N LEU A 15 -0.12 -4.78 -6.55
CA LEU A 15 0.43 -3.45 -6.81
C LEU A 15 0.11 -2.49 -5.67
N ILE A 16 -1.10 -2.57 -5.13
CA ILE A 16 -1.49 -1.72 -4.01
C ILE A 16 -0.67 -2.07 -2.78
N SER A 17 -0.54 -3.36 -2.49
CA SER A 17 0.24 -3.81 -1.34
C SER A 17 1.70 -3.39 -1.48
N ARG A 18 2.25 -3.51 -2.67
CA ARG A 18 3.62 -3.11 -2.92
C ARG A 18 3.80 -1.61 -2.68
N GLN A 19 2.82 -0.82 -3.11
CA GLN A 19 2.88 0.62 -2.92
C GLN A 19 2.90 0.97 -1.44
N PHE A 20 2.03 0.36 -0.65
CA PHE A 20 2.01 0.61 0.78
C PHE A 20 3.30 0.15 1.45
N ASN A 21 3.87 -0.95 0.98
CA ASN A 21 5.12 -1.43 1.53
C ASN A 21 6.25 -0.43 1.27
N ILE A 22 6.31 0.12 0.06
CA ILE A 22 7.30 1.13 -0.27
C ILE A 22 7.10 2.36 0.60
N LEU A 23 5.86 2.84 0.73
CA LEU A 23 5.57 4.01 1.54
C LEU A 23 5.94 3.79 3.00
N MET A 24 5.67 2.59 3.52
CA MET A 24 6.02 2.26 4.89
C MET A 24 7.52 2.35 5.12
N ASN A 25 8.29 1.76 4.20
CA ASN A 25 9.74 1.78 4.33
C ASN A 25 10.30 3.20 4.18
N VAL A 26 9.77 3.95 3.22
CA VAL A 26 10.22 5.33 3.02
C VAL A 26 9.96 6.15 4.27
N LYS A 27 8.76 6.03 4.84
CA LYS A 27 8.42 6.80 6.03
C LYS A 27 9.28 6.41 7.22
N ALA A 28 9.46 5.12 7.45
CA ALA A 28 10.24 4.63 8.57
C ALA A 28 11.68 5.13 8.49
N MET A 29 12.27 5.07 7.32
CA MET A 29 13.65 5.49 7.15
C MET A 29 13.81 7.00 7.20
N THR A 30 12.82 7.73 6.66
CA THR A 30 12.83 9.19 6.76
C THR A 30 12.78 9.61 8.23
N ASN A 31 11.94 8.96 9.01
CA ASN A 31 11.83 9.26 10.44
C ASN A 31 13.14 8.98 11.18
N LYS A 32 13.92 8.04 10.68
CA LYS A 32 15.21 7.70 11.29
C LYS A 32 16.35 8.58 10.79
N GLY A 33 16.07 9.44 9.83
CA GLY A 33 17.07 10.39 9.36
C GLY A 33 17.97 9.90 8.23
N PHE A 34 17.60 8.80 7.57
CA PHE A 34 18.39 8.31 6.44
C PHE A 34 18.28 9.26 5.25
N GLY A 35 19.36 9.34 4.47
CA GLY A 35 19.35 10.11 3.25
C GLY A 35 18.56 9.45 2.15
N ASN A 36 18.18 10.23 1.13
CA ASN A 36 17.32 9.73 0.08
C ASN A 36 17.95 8.59 -0.70
N LYS A 37 19.26 8.62 -0.87
CA LYS A 37 19.94 7.54 -1.59
C LYS A 37 19.79 6.21 -0.87
N ASP A 38 19.98 6.23 0.45
CA ASP A 38 19.84 5.03 1.26
C ASP A 38 18.41 4.56 1.28
N ILE A 39 17.47 5.50 1.38
CA ILE A 39 16.06 5.15 1.38
C ILE A 39 15.69 4.45 0.07
N ALA A 40 16.13 5.01 -1.05
CA ALA A 40 15.84 4.43 -2.36
C ALA A 40 16.35 3.01 -2.46
N SER A 41 17.58 2.78 -2.00
CA SER A 41 18.18 1.46 -2.07
C SER A 41 17.39 0.44 -1.26
N LYS A 42 17.02 0.80 -0.05
CA LYS A 42 16.34 -0.15 0.83
C LYS A 42 14.86 -0.30 0.53
N ALA A 43 14.22 0.77 0.07
CA ALA A 43 12.81 0.68 -0.27
C ALA A 43 12.58 0.05 -1.64
N GLY A 44 13.62 -0.03 -2.45
CA GLY A 44 13.48 -0.65 -3.77
C GLY A 44 12.85 0.27 -4.78
N CYS A 45 13.14 1.58 -4.71
CA CYS A 45 12.61 2.54 -5.66
C CYS A 45 13.74 3.45 -6.16
N PRO A 46 13.52 4.15 -7.27
CA PRO A 46 14.52 5.09 -7.76
C PRO A 46 14.69 6.25 -6.80
N GLU A 47 15.88 6.79 -6.73
CA GLU A 47 16.15 7.90 -5.83
C GLU A 47 15.25 9.10 -6.11
N TRP A 48 14.97 9.37 -7.39
CA TRP A 48 14.12 10.52 -7.73
C TRP A 48 12.69 10.34 -7.21
N ALA A 49 12.27 9.10 -6.97
CA ALA A 49 10.92 8.83 -6.51
C ALA A 49 10.77 9.00 -5.00
N VAL A 50 11.89 9.05 -4.27
CA VAL A 50 11.82 9.11 -2.80
C VAL A 50 11.06 10.34 -2.34
N ARG A 51 11.32 11.50 -2.93
CA ARG A 51 10.62 12.71 -2.54
C ARG A 51 9.14 12.62 -2.76
N LYS A 52 8.75 12.00 -3.88
CA LYS A 52 7.34 11.81 -4.19
C LYS A 52 6.69 10.93 -3.13
N TYR A 53 7.36 9.85 -2.77
CA TYR A 53 6.81 8.94 -1.75
C TYR A 53 6.81 9.59 -0.38
N GLN A 54 7.81 10.40 -0.07
CA GLN A 54 7.82 11.13 1.19
C GLN A 54 6.62 12.06 1.29
N ALA A 55 6.27 12.74 0.20
CA ALA A 55 5.11 13.60 0.18
C ALA A 55 3.82 12.82 0.38
N GLN A 56 3.72 11.66 -0.27
CA GLN A 56 2.55 10.81 -0.10
C GLN A 56 2.44 10.29 1.34
N CYS A 57 3.57 9.98 1.95
CA CYS A 57 3.58 9.45 3.31
C CYS A 57 3.08 10.44 4.35
N ARG A 58 3.08 11.72 4.04
CA ARG A 58 2.66 12.71 5.02
C ARG A 58 1.22 12.55 5.45
N ALA A 59 0.40 11.98 4.59
CA ALA A 59 -1.01 11.79 4.89
C ALA A 59 -1.26 10.61 5.84
N TYR A 60 -0.25 9.81 6.10
CA TYR A 60 -0.39 8.60 6.88
C TYR A 60 0.58 8.58 8.04
N SER A 61 0.16 7.98 9.14
CA SER A 61 1.12 7.65 10.20
C SER A 61 1.83 6.36 9.81
N LEU A 62 2.96 6.10 10.44
CA LEU A 62 3.67 4.84 10.20
C LEU A 62 2.80 3.66 10.59
N ASP A 63 2.02 3.79 11.67
CA ASP A 63 1.12 2.73 12.09
C ASP A 63 0.05 2.45 11.05
N ASP A 64 -0.46 3.50 10.40
CA ASP A 64 -1.44 3.33 9.33
C ASP A 64 -0.86 2.53 8.19
N LEU A 65 0.38 2.83 7.82
CA LEU A 65 1.04 2.13 6.72
C LEU A 65 1.33 0.68 7.08
N LYS A 66 1.75 0.44 8.31
CA LYS A 66 1.99 -0.93 8.77
C LYS A 66 0.70 -1.74 8.74
N ARG A 67 -0.41 -1.11 9.15
CA ARG A 67 -1.70 -1.79 9.13
C ARG A 67 -2.13 -2.10 7.71
N ALA A 68 -1.90 -1.17 6.78
CA ALA A 68 -2.26 -1.40 5.38
C ALA A 68 -1.48 -2.58 4.80
N VAL A 69 -0.19 -2.67 5.10
CA VAL A 69 0.63 -3.77 4.64
C VAL A 69 0.12 -5.09 5.21
N ARG A 70 -0.20 -5.11 6.50
CA ARG A 70 -0.71 -6.33 7.13
C ARG A 70 -2.06 -6.74 6.56
N ASP A 71 -2.93 -5.76 6.32
CA ASP A 71 -4.24 -6.07 5.78
C ASP A 71 -4.13 -6.61 4.36
N GLY A 72 -3.20 -6.08 3.58
CA GLY A 72 -2.97 -6.60 2.24
C GLY A 72 -2.56 -8.06 2.27
N VAL A 73 -1.67 -8.42 3.19
CA VAL A 73 -1.26 -9.81 3.35
C VAL A 73 -2.44 -10.67 3.77
N ALA A 74 -3.26 -10.15 4.69
CA ALA A 74 -4.42 -10.91 5.18
C ALA A 74 -5.43 -11.17 4.06
N TYR A 75 -5.66 -10.18 3.22
CA TYR A 75 -6.57 -10.36 2.08
C TYR A 75 -6.02 -11.38 1.09
N GLU A 76 -4.72 -11.29 0.80
CA GLU A 76 -4.12 -12.28 -0.09
C GLU A 76 -4.24 -13.69 0.47
N GLU A 77 -4.01 -13.82 1.75
CA GLU A 77 -4.12 -15.11 2.42
C GLU A 77 -5.55 -15.64 2.35
N ALA A 78 -6.53 -14.78 2.56
CA ALA A 78 -7.92 -15.17 2.52
C ALA A 78 -8.31 -15.67 1.12
N VAL A 79 -7.78 -15.03 0.09
CA VAL A 79 -8.05 -15.47 -1.28
C VAL A 79 -7.38 -16.81 -1.54
N LYS A 80 -6.12 -16.96 -1.13
CA LYS A 80 -5.38 -18.18 -1.37
C LYS A 80 -6.00 -19.39 -0.68
N THR A 81 -6.60 -19.17 0.49
CA THR A 81 -7.21 -20.27 1.22
C THR A 81 -8.69 -20.45 0.90
N GLY A 82 -9.20 -19.70 -0.06
CA GLY A 82 -10.57 -19.86 -0.50
C GLY A 82 -11.61 -19.23 0.41
N ARG A 83 -11.20 -18.48 1.40
CA ARG A 83 -12.14 -17.84 2.31
C ARG A 83 -12.76 -16.58 1.72
N MET A 84 -12.16 -16.05 0.68
CA MET A 84 -12.64 -14.83 0.07
C MET A 84 -12.39 -14.87 -1.42
N ASN A 85 -13.33 -14.33 -2.17
CA ASN A 85 -13.19 -14.16 -3.61
C ASN A 85 -12.18 -13.07 -3.89
N ASP A 86 -11.36 -13.22 -4.93
CA ASP A 86 -10.29 -12.27 -5.22
C ASP A 86 -10.82 -10.88 -5.54
N GLN A 87 -11.90 -10.80 -6.30
CA GLN A 87 -12.46 -9.50 -6.65
C GLN A 87 -13.01 -8.80 -5.41
N MET A 88 -13.68 -9.55 -4.55
CA MET A 88 -14.20 -8.99 -3.30
C MET A 88 -13.07 -8.47 -2.42
N ALA A 89 -11.97 -9.23 -2.34
CA ALA A 89 -10.83 -8.82 -1.53
C ALA A 89 -10.26 -7.50 -2.02
N VAL A 90 -10.08 -7.37 -3.33
CA VAL A 90 -9.54 -6.14 -3.89
C VAL A 90 -10.48 -4.98 -3.62
N GLU A 91 -11.78 -5.18 -3.81
CA GLU A 91 -12.74 -4.12 -3.61
C GLU A 91 -12.75 -3.65 -2.15
N LEU A 92 -12.71 -4.58 -1.22
CA LEU A 92 -12.69 -4.22 0.19
C LEU A 92 -11.41 -3.47 0.56
N PHE A 93 -10.29 -3.92 0.03
CA PHE A 93 -9.02 -3.28 0.30
C PHE A 93 -9.01 -1.85 -0.25
N ILE A 94 -9.49 -1.69 -1.47
CA ILE A 94 -9.53 -0.37 -2.09
C ILE A 94 -10.46 0.57 -1.32
N VAL A 95 -11.63 0.09 -0.95
CA VAL A 95 -12.59 0.92 -0.20
C VAL A 95 -11.99 1.34 1.13
N GLN A 96 -11.36 0.40 1.82
CA GLN A 96 -10.80 0.67 3.13
C GLN A 96 -9.71 1.74 3.10
N TYR A 97 -8.82 1.68 2.11
CA TYR A 97 -7.68 2.58 2.07
C TYR A 97 -7.84 3.73 1.09
N SER A 98 -8.78 3.64 0.17
CA SER A 98 -9.03 4.72 -0.77
C SER A 98 -9.59 5.96 -0.07
N ALA A 99 -10.45 5.75 0.91
CA ALA A 99 -10.97 6.86 1.69
C ALA A 99 -9.84 7.60 2.40
N ASP A 100 -8.89 6.83 2.95
CA ASP A 100 -7.74 7.42 3.61
C ASP A 100 -6.88 8.19 2.61
N MET A 101 -6.69 7.62 1.43
CA MET A 101 -5.85 8.23 0.41
C MET A 101 -6.42 9.53 -0.11
N THR A 102 -7.74 9.63 -0.15
CA THR A 102 -8.38 10.85 -0.62
C THR A 102 -8.59 11.87 0.49
N GLY A 103 -8.40 11.45 1.72
CA GLY A 103 -8.63 12.33 2.85
C GLY A 103 -10.08 12.50 3.19
N THR A 104 -10.94 11.75 2.54
CA THR A 104 -12.37 11.91 2.74
C THR A 104 -12.78 11.60 4.17
N HIS A 105 -12.20 10.56 4.71
CA HIS A 105 -12.55 10.17 6.06
C HIS A 105 -12.12 11.24 7.06
N ALA A 106 -11.09 11.96 6.74
CA ALA A 106 -10.63 13.02 7.63
C ALA A 106 -11.67 14.12 7.69
N THR A 107 -12.36 14.32 6.58
CA THR A 107 -13.39 15.34 6.60
C THR A 107 -14.64 14.81 7.23
N GLY A 108 -14.80 13.56 7.13
CA GLY A 108 -15.93 12.97 7.79
C GLY A 108 -15.85 13.19 9.22
N SER A 109 -14.77 13.41 9.46
CA SER A 109 -14.60 13.85 10.67
C SER A 109 -15.02 15.18 10.76
N LYS A 110 -15.26 14.90 9.82
CA LYS A 110 -15.43 15.77 9.84
C LYS A 110 -15.82 15.94 10.25
#